data_70ebede77f06dba683a0f15e08a0a861
#
_entry.id   70ebede77f06dba683a0f15e08a0a861
#
_cell.length_a   1.000
_cell.length_b   1.000
_cell.length_c   1.000
_cell.angle_alpha   90.00
_cell.angle_beta   90.00
_cell.angle_gamma   90.00
#
_symmetry.space_group_name_H-M   'P 1'
#
loop_
_entity.id
_entity.type
_entity.pdbx_description
1 polymer ?
#
loop_
_entity_poly.entity_id
_entity_poly.type
_entity_poly.pdbx_seq_one_letter_code
_entity_poly.pdbx_strand_id
1 'polypeptide(L)'
;YELGVEIAIVVGGGNLWRGEAGAKLGMERAQADYVGMLGTTMNALALQDALESEDVPTRVQTAIEMRQVAEPYVRRKAVRHLEKGRVVIFGAGTGSPYFSTDTTAALRAAEINAEAILMAKNGVDGVYNDDPRKNPDAVMFESLTHKDIIAQGLKVMDSTASTLSMDN
;
A
#
# COMPACT_ATOMS: atom_id res chain seq x y z
N TYR A 1 -16.86 -6.14 -1.61
CA TYR A 1 -17.74 -5.51 -0.63
C TYR A 1 -19.03 -6.34 -0.47
N GLU A 2 -19.77 -6.59 -1.54
CA GLU A 2 -21.02 -7.37 -1.53
C GLU A 2 -20.86 -8.80 -0.97
N LEU A 3 -19.68 -9.36 -1.04
CA LEU A 3 -19.35 -10.67 -0.45
C LEU A 3 -19.22 -10.66 1.09
N GLY A 4 -19.39 -9.50 1.73
CA GLY A 4 -19.27 -9.36 3.19
C GLY A 4 -17.82 -9.41 3.70
N VAL A 5 -16.83 -9.22 2.84
CA VAL A 5 -15.41 -9.17 3.21
C VAL A 5 -15.05 -7.78 3.75
N GLU A 6 -14.31 -7.70 4.84
CA GLU A 6 -13.72 -6.46 5.34
C GLU A 6 -12.57 -6.02 4.43
N ILE A 7 -12.63 -4.79 3.94
CA ILE A 7 -11.68 -4.27 2.95
C ILE A 7 -10.95 -3.05 3.48
N ALA A 8 -9.63 -3.16 3.53
CA ALA A 8 -8.73 -2.02 3.73
C ALA A 8 -7.85 -1.81 2.49
N ILE A 9 -7.63 -0.57 2.10
CA ILE A 9 -6.88 -0.22 0.89
C ILE A 9 -5.70 0.66 1.27
N VAL A 10 -4.51 0.30 0.79
CA VAL A 10 -3.32 1.14 0.87
C VAL A 10 -3.00 1.67 -0.52
N VAL A 11 -3.03 2.97 -0.68
CA VAL A 11 -2.82 3.62 -1.97
C VAL A 11 -1.41 4.18 -2.11
N GLY A 12 -0.82 4.04 -3.30
CA GLY A 12 0.41 4.71 -3.67
C GLY A 12 0.17 6.12 -4.22
N GLY A 13 1.24 6.92 -4.28
CA GLY A 13 1.24 8.27 -4.86
C GLY A 13 2.07 8.40 -6.14
N GLY A 14 2.60 7.29 -6.66
CA GLY A 14 3.59 7.27 -7.74
C GLY A 14 3.09 7.77 -9.12
N ASN A 15 1.78 7.89 -9.31
CA ASN A 15 1.16 8.54 -10.47
C ASN A 15 1.27 10.07 -10.41
N LEU A 16 1.36 10.64 -9.22
CA LEU A 16 1.48 12.09 -8.99
C LEU A 16 2.94 12.48 -8.69
N TRP A 17 3.61 11.73 -7.81
CA TRP A 17 4.95 12.03 -7.37
C TRP A 17 5.70 10.80 -6.89
N ARG A 18 7.00 10.72 -7.23
CA ARG A 18 7.93 9.70 -6.72
C ARG A 18 9.07 10.37 -5.97
N GLY A 19 9.26 10.07 -4.68
CA GLY A 19 10.30 10.65 -3.85
C GLY A 19 11.71 10.47 -4.42
N GLU A 20 12.01 9.29 -4.98
CA GLU A 20 13.29 9.04 -5.65
C GLU A 20 13.51 9.95 -6.87
N ALA A 21 12.48 10.23 -7.66
CA ALA A 21 12.58 11.15 -8.79
C ALA A 21 12.79 12.60 -8.32
N GLY A 22 12.11 13.01 -7.25
CA GLY A 22 12.33 14.33 -6.64
C GLY A 22 13.75 14.50 -6.11
N ALA A 23 14.30 13.48 -5.47
CA ALA A 23 15.68 13.48 -4.99
C ALA A 23 16.70 13.62 -6.14
N LYS A 24 16.47 12.95 -7.27
CA LYS A 24 17.30 13.11 -8.48
C LYS A 24 17.25 14.53 -9.08
N LEU A 25 16.18 15.28 -8.82
CA LEU A 25 16.03 16.68 -9.21
C LEU A 25 16.62 17.68 -8.18
N GLY A 26 17.31 17.17 -7.14
CA GLY A 26 17.99 17.98 -6.13
C GLY A 26 17.18 18.28 -4.87
N MET A 27 15.98 17.70 -4.70
CA MET A 27 15.26 17.78 -3.43
C MET A 27 15.92 16.91 -2.38
N GLU A 28 15.85 17.33 -1.13
CA GLU A 28 16.15 16.44 -0.01
C GLU A 28 15.22 15.23 -0.04
N ARG A 29 15.77 14.01 0.13
CA ARG A 29 15.01 12.77 -0.01
C ARG A 29 13.80 12.71 0.93
N ALA A 30 13.97 13.12 2.17
CA ALA A 30 12.87 13.12 3.14
C ALA A 30 11.73 14.06 2.71
N GLN A 31 12.06 15.25 2.19
CA GLN A 31 11.06 16.20 1.67
C GLN A 31 10.35 15.65 0.44
N ALA A 32 11.09 15.03 -0.49
CA ALA A 32 10.52 14.40 -1.66
C ALA A 32 9.57 13.25 -1.31
N ASP A 33 9.87 12.48 -0.26
CA ASP A 33 9.01 11.42 0.26
C ASP A 33 7.73 11.99 0.91
N TYR A 34 7.81 13.12 1.66
CA TYR A 34 6.62 13.80 2.18
C TYR A 34 5.69 14.28 1.05
N VAL A 35 6.22 14.84 -0.03
CA VAL A 35 5.40 15.18 -1.22
C VAL A 35 4.70 13.94 -1.77
N GLY A 36 5.40 12.81 -1.87
CA GLY A 36 4.81 11.53 -2.27
C GLY A 36 3.70 11.06 -1.33
N MET A 37 3.88 11.21 -0.01
CA MET A 37 2.85 10.88 0.99
C MET A 37 1.59 11.76 0.83
N LEU A 38 1.74 13.05 0.55
CA LEU A 38 0.59 13.92 0.23
C LEU A 38 -0.10 13.46 -1.06
N GLY A 39 0.65 13.02 -2.08
CA GLY A 39 0.11 12.42 -3.30
C GLY A 39 -0.75 11.18 -3.02
N THR A 40 -0.36 10.33 -2.07
CA THR A 40 -1.21 9.19 -1.66
C THR A 40 -2.52 9.66 -1.03
N THR A 41 -2.51 10.74 -0.27
CA THR A 41 -3.72 11.29 0.33
C THR A 41 -4.68 11.83 -0.74
N MET A 42 -4.17 12.50 -1.77
CA MET A 42 -4.99 12.92 -2.91
C MET A 42 -5.68 11.72 -3.58
N ASN A 43 -4.94 10.64 -3.85
CA ASN A 43 -5.50 9.42 -4.41
C ASN A 43 -6.54 8.76 -3.47
N ALA A 44 -6.28 8.76 -2.17
CA ALA A 44 -7.20 8.20 -1.18
C ALA A 44 -8.54 8.94 -1.14
N LEU A 45 -8.52 10.27 -1.19
CA LEU A 45 -9.73 11.10 -1.21
C LEU A 45 -10.52 10.92 -2.51
N ALA A 46 -9.84 10.87 -3.65
CA ALA A 46 -10.49 10.62 -4.94
C ALA A 46 -11.12 9.21 -4.99
N LEU A 47 -10.43 8.20 -4.43
CA LEU A 47 -10.97 6.85 -4.35
C LEU A 47 -12.14 6.76 -3.37
N GLN A 48 -12.12 7.49 -2.27
CA GLN A 48 -13.25 7.56 -1.35
C GLN A 48 -14.50 8.09 -2.06
N ASP A 49 -14.39 9.22 -2.76
CA ASP A 49 -15.50 9.82 -3.49
C ASP A 49 -16.07 8.85 -4.53
N ALA A 50 -15.19 8.19 -5.29
CA ALA A 50 -15.59 7.19 -6.29
C ALA A 50 -16.32 5.98 -5.64
N LEU A 51 -15.87 5.47 -4.52
CA LEU A 51 -16.51 4.36 -3.82
C LEU A 51 -17.84 4.77 -3.19
N GLU A 52 -17.91 5.96 -2.59
CA GLU A 52 -19.15 6.47 -2.00
C GLU A 52 -20.21 6.81 -3.05
N SER A 53 -19.81 7.17 -4.28
CA SER A 53 -20.74 7.34 -5.42
C SER A 53 -21.35 6.02 -5.90
N GLU A 54 -20.75 4.88 -5.57
CA GLU A 54 -21.27 3.52 -5.81
C GLU A 54 -21.91 2.91 -4.55
N ASP A 55 -22.37 3.75 -3.62
CA ASP A 55 -22.99 3.33 -2.36
C ASP A 55 -22.10 2.44 -1.45
N VAL A 56 -20.77 2.53 -1.58
CA VAL A 56 -19.82 1.82 -0.73
C VAL A 56 -19.31 2.74 0.41
N PRO A 57 -19.81 2.57 1.64
CA PRO A 57 -19.39 3.43 2.75
C PRO A 57 -17.90 3.34 3.00
N THR A 58 -17.19 4.45 2.86
CA THR A 58 -15.72 4.48 2.89
C THR A 58 -15.21 5.50 3.90
N ARG A 59 -14.04 5.27 4.49
CA ARG A 59 -13.33 6.21 5.37
C ARG A 59 -11.86 6.28 5.01
N VAL A 60 -11.34 7.51 4.89
CA VAL A 60 -9.91 7.76 4.73
C VAL A 60 -9.29 8.05 6.08
N GLN A 61 -8.19 7.36 6.37
CA GLN A 61 -7.34 7.64 7.52
C GLN A 61 -5.91 7.93 7.06
N THR A 62 -5.30 8.98 7.61
CA THR A 62 -3.95 9.42 7.21
C THR A 62 -2.96 9.34 8.35
N ALA A 63 -1.75 8.88 8.05
CA ALA A 63 -0.65 8.79 9.01
C ALA A 63 -0.05 10.17 9.35
N ILE A 64 -0.21 11.16 8.47
CA ILE A 64 0.08 12.56 8.74
C ILE A 64 -1.23 13.24 9.09
N GLU A 65 -1.27 13.99 10.19
CA GLU A 65 -2.49 14.60 10.68
C GLU A 65 -2.95 15.75 9.77
N MET A 66 -4.14 15.60 9.19
CA MET A 66 -4.80 16.62 8.36
C MET A 66 -6.32 16.53 8.54
N ARG A 67 -6.77 16.84 9.76
CA ARG A 67 -8.15 16.62 10.25
C ARG A 67 -9.24 17.26 9.42
N GLN A 68 -8.92 18.29 8.62
CA GLN A 68 -9.89 18.98 7.77
C GLN A 68 -10.30 18.14 6.55
N VAL A 69 -9.49 17.14 6.17
CA VAL A 69 -9.70 16.34 4.94
C VAL A 69 -9.81 14.84 5.19
N ALA A 70 -9.19 14.33 6.27
CA ALA A 70 -9.21 12.90 6.59
C ALA A 70 -9.07 12.66 8.09
N GLU A 71 -9.52 11.49 8.55
CA GLU A 71 -9.32 11.09 9.94
C GLU A 71 -7.83 10.81 10.23
N PRO A 72 -7.28 11.22 11.37
CA PRO A 72 -6.00 10.72 11.82
C PRO A 72 -6.04 9.20 11.98
N TYR A 73 -5.00 8.51 11.50
CA TYR A 73 -4.91 7.07 11.68
C TYR A 73 -4.85 6.70 13.16
N VAL A 74 -5.79 5.90 13.57
CA VAL A 74 -5.83 5.25 14.88
C VAL A 74 -6.30 3.81 14.66
N ARG A 75 -5.45 2.83 14.99
CA ARG A 75 -5.72 1.40 14.78
C ARG A 75 -7.14 0.98 15.18
N ARG A 76 -7.56 1.33 16.40
CA ARG A 76 -8.90 0.98 16.93
C ARG A 76 -10.04 1.58 16.12
N LYS A 77 -9.85 2.78 15.54
CA LYS A 77 -10.85 3.39 14.66
C LYS A 77 -10.91 2.66 13.31
N ALA A 78 -9.75 2.28 12.74
CA ALA A 78 -9.71 1.51 11.51
C ALA A 78 -10.48 0.19 11.66
N VAL A 79 -10.14 -0.60 12.69
CA VAL A 79 -10.86 -1.86 13.00
C VAL A 79 -12.36 -1.60 13.18
N ARG A 80 -12.74 -0.56 13.94
CA ARG A 80 -14.16 -0.22 14.15
C ARG A 80 -14.90 0.18 12.88
N HIS A 81 -14.21 0.75 11.90
CA HIS A 81 -14.81 1.03 10.58
C HIS A 81 -15.02 -0.26 9.81
N LEU A 82 -14.04 -1.16 9.79
CA LEU A 82 -14.14 -2.48 9.12
C LEU A 82 -15.29 -3.31 9.71
N GLU A 83 -15.37 -3.43 11.05
CA GLU A 83 -16.47 -4.11 11.75
C GLU A 83 -17.86 -3.54 11.41
N LYS A 84 -17.93 -2.27 11.00
CA LYS A 84 -19.18 -1.62 10.54
C LYS A 84 -19.43 -1.78 9.05
N GLY A 85 -18.70 -2.64 8.38
CA GLY A 85 -18.79 -2.86 6.93
C GLY A 85 -18.40 -1.65 6.10
N ARG A 86 -17.44 -0.83 6.56
CA ARG A 86 -16.90 0.29 5.81
C ARG A 86 -15.57 -0.08 5.19
N VAL A 87 -15.33 0.35 3.97
CA VAL A 87 -13.99 0.31 3.38
C VAL A 87 -13.11 1.35 4.07
N VAL A 88 -11.89 0.99 4.45
CA VAL A 88 -10.92 1.92 5.02
C VAL A 88 -9.78 2.14 4.04
N ILE A 89 -9.49 3.40 3.70
CA ILE A 89 -8.36 3.75 2.83
C ILE A 89 -7.28 4.43 3.67
N PHE A 90 -6.06 3.90 3.62
CA PHE A 90 -4.91 4.46 4.31
C PHE A 90 -4.10 5.37 3.38
N GLY A 91 -4.05 6.66 3.72
CA GLY A 91 -3.24 7.69 3.06
C GLY A 91 -2.03 8.10 3.88
N ALA A 92 -1.13 8.85 3.26
CA ALA A 92 0.13 9.34 3.83
C ALA A 92 1.12 8.23 4.27
N GLY A 93 1.01 7.04 3.68
CA GLY A 93 1.96 5.95 3.91
C GLY A 93 2.08 5.54 5.39
N THR A 94 3.31 5.38 5.87
CA THR A 94 3.61 5.16 7.29
C THR A 94 3.62 6.46 8.11
N GLY A 95 3.60 7.63 7.46
CA GLY A 95 3.84 8.94 8.09
C GLY A 95 5.33 9.28 8.21
N SER A 96 6.23 8.39 7.83
CA SER A 96 7.68 8.56 7.90
C SER A 96 8.33 8.42 6.52
N PRO A 97 9.35 9.24 6.21
CA PRO A 97 10.13 9.10 4.98
C PRO A 97 10.84 7.73 4.88
N TYR A 98 11.34 7.41 3.70
CA TYR A 98 12.12 6.21 3.37
C TYR A 98 11.34 4.87 3.34
N PHE A 99 10.06 4.86 3.65
CA PHE A 99 9.22 3.68 3.57
C PHE A 99 8.37 3.67 2.30
N SER A 100 8.22 2.50 1.71
CA SER A 100 7.42 2.29 0.51
C SER A 100 5.93 2.09 0.81
N THR A 101 5.12 2.08 -0.24
CA THR A 101 3.71 1.66 -0.18
C THR A 101 3.59 0.18 0.21
N ASP A 102 4.52 -0.67 -0.25
CA ASP A 102 4.52 -2.11 0.10
C ASP A 102 4.75 -2.30 1.60
N THR A 103 5.74 -1.59 2.19
CA THR A 103 5.96 -1.58 3.64
C THR A 103 4.74 -1.05 4.40
N THR A 104 4.09 -0.01 3.89
CA THR A 104 2.86 0.50 4.49
C THR A 104 1.76 -0.55 4.49
N ALA A 105 1.57 -1.28 3.38
CA ALA A 105 0.56 -2.34 3.28
C ALA A 105 0.82 -3.45 4.29
N ALA A 106 2.06 -3.93 4.41
CA ALA A 106 2.44 -4.96 5.39
C ALA A 106 2.18 -4.48 6.83
N LEU A 107 2.58 -3.23 7.16
CA LEU A 107 2.36 -2.65 8.49
C LEU A 107 0.87 -2.54 8.83
N ARG A 108 0.06 -1.99 7.92
CA ARG A 108 -1.38 -1.84 8.16
C ARG A 108 -2.07 -3.18 8.26
N ALA A 109 -1.70 -4.16 7.43
CA ALA A 109 -2.24 -5.52 7.49
C ALA A 109 -1.99 -6.16 8.87
N ALA A 110 -0.77 -6.11 9.37
CA ALA A 110 -0.43 -6.61 10.71
C ALA A 110 -1.21 -5.86 11.81
N GLU A 111 -1.30 -4.53 11.73
CA GLU A 111 -1.99 -3.71 12.73
C GLU A 111 -3.50 -3.98 12.82
N ILE A 112 -4.17 -4.26 11.70
CA ILE A 112 -5.61 -4.55 11.66
C ILE A 112 -5.93 -6.05 11.69
N ASN A 113 -4.93 -6.93 11.80
CA ASN A 113 -5.02 -8.39 11.72
C ASN A 113 -5.67 -8.86 10.40
N ALA A 114 -5.24 -8.33 9.27
CA ALA A 114 -5.74 -8.73 7.97
C ALA A 114 -5.29 -10.17 7.64
N GLU A 115 -6.18 -10.98 7.07
CA GLU A 115 -5.89 -12.37 6.70
C GLU A 115 -5.06 -12.49 5.42
N ALA A 116 -5.12 -11.48 4.54
CA ALA A 116 -4.41 -11.47 3.26
C ALA A 116 -4.07 -10.05 2.78
N ILE A 117 -3.00 -9.93 2.02
CA ILE A 117 -2.63 -8.72 1.27
C ILE A 117 -2.74 -9.04 -0.21
N LEU A 118 -3.65 -8.36 -0.91
CA LEU A 118 -3.77 -8.44 -2.36
C LEU A 118 -2.95 -7.31 -3.00
N MET A 119 -1.95 -7.66 -3.79
CA MET A 119 -1.06 -6.68 -4.40
C MET A 119 -1.41 -6.47 -5.88
N ALA A 120 -1.96 -5.32 -6.22
CA ALA A 120 -2.18 -4.92 -7.61
C ALA A 120 -0.88 -4.37 -8.21
N LYS A 121 -0.17 -5.19 -8.96
CA LYS A 121 1.06 -4.79 -9.68
C LYS A 121 0.77 -4.62 -11.17
N ASN A 122 1.26 -3.50 -11.74
CA ASN A 122 1.08 -3.22 -13.17
C ASN A 122 2.15 -3.92 -14.00
N GLY A 123 1.74 -4.54 -15.11
CA GLY A 123 2.61 -5.07 -16.16
C GLY A 123 3.11 -6.50 -15.99
N VAL A 124 2.70 -7.19 -14.90
CA VAL A 124 2.93 -8.63 -14.70
C VAL A 124 1.76 -9.24 -13.94
N ASP A 125 1.43 -10.47 -14.21
CA ASP A 125 0.31 -11.23 -13.66
C ASP A 125 0.69 -12.15 -12.50
N GLY A 126 1.98 -12.17 -12.13
CA GLY A 126 2.47 -12.96 -11.00
C GLY A 126 3.94 -12.70 -10.70
N VAL A 127 4.51 -13.56 -9.86
CA VAL A 127 5.93 -13.53 -9.50
C VAL A 127 6.68 -14.55 -10.37
N TYR A 128 7.72 -14.09 -11.00
CA TYR A 128 8.56 -14.89 -11.91
C TYR A 128 9.97 -15.03 -11.35
N ASN A 129 10.66 -16.10 -11.80
CA ASN A 129 12.06 -16.30 -11.48
C ASN A 129 13.01 -15.29 -12.19
N ASP A 130 12.53 -14.62 -13.24
CA ASP A 130 13.21 -13.56 -13.98
C ASP A 130 12.15 -12.59 -14.56
N ASP A 131 12.56 -11.46 -15.15
CA ASP A 131 11.64 -10.48 -15.77
C ASP A 131 11.05 -11.07 -17.08
N PRO A 132 9.75 -11.43 -17.12
CA PRO A 132 9.15 -12.06 -18.32
C PRO A 132 9.11 -11.13 -19.54
N ARG A 133 9.31 -9.83 -19.36
CA ARG A 133 9.40 -8.86 -20.47
C ARG A 133 10.76 -8.89 -21.17
N LYS A 134 11.78 -9.46 -20.50
CA LYS A 134 13.16 -9.56 -21.02
C LYS A 134 13.57 -10.99 -21.32
N ASN A 135 13.04 -11.93 -20.56
CA ASN A 135 13.33 -13.35 -20.69
C ASN A 135 12.01 -14.10 -21.01
N PRO A 136 11.83 -14.57 -22.26
CA PRO A 136 10.64 -15.32 -22.65
C PRO A 136 10.53 -16.69 -21.96
N ASP A 137 11.65 -17.21 -21.41
CA ASP A 137 11.69 -18.48 -20.67
C ASP A 137 11.44 -18.29 -19.17
N ALA A 138 11.07 -17.09 -18.73
CA ALA A 138 10.73 -16.82 -17.34
C ALA A 138 9.52 -17.66 -16.91
N VAL A 139 9.65 -18.33 -15.76
CA VAL A 139 8.61 -19.19 -15.20
C VAL A 139 7.95 -18.50 -14.02
N MET A 140 6.63 -18.45 -14.04
CA MET A 140 5.83 -17.93 -12.94
C MET A 140 5.76 -18.95 -11.80
N PHE A 141 5.96 -18.48 -10.58
CA PHE A 141 5.76 -19.29 -9.38
C PHE A 141 4.27 -19.41 -9.03
N GLU A 142 3.81 -20.60 -8.73
CA GLU A 142 2.46 -20.83 -8.20
C GLU A 142 2.34 -20.39 -6.73
N SER A 143 3.40 -20.59 -5.97
CA SER A 143 3.50 -20.18 -4.57
C SER A 143 4.96 -19.94 -4.16
N LEU A 144 5.16 -19.04 -3.19
CA LEU A 144 6.47 -18.70 -2.62
C LEU A 144 6.29 -18.39 -1.15
N THR A 145 7.28 -18.75 -0.34
CA THR A 145 7.36 -18.21 1.02
C THR A 145 8.06 -16.85 1.03
N HIS A 146 7.80 -16.01 2.03
CA HIS A 146 8.53 -14.76 2.22
C HIS A 146 10.04 -14.99 2.33
N LYS A 147 10.44 -16.12 2.92
CA LYS A 147 11.84 -16.56 3.01
C LYS A 147 12.46 -16.81 1.63
N ASP A 148 11.72 -17.46 0.72
CA ASP A 148 12.19 -17.70 -0.65
C ASP A 148 12.33 -16.39 -1.42
N ILE A 149 11.40 -15.46 -1.26
CA ILE A 149 11.44 -14.13 -1.88
C ILE A 149 12.72 -13.39 -1.46
N ILE A 150 13.04 -13.38 -0.17
CA ILE A 150 14.24 -12.73 0.38
C ILE A 150 15.50 -13.45 -0.10
N ALA A 151 15.56 -14.78 0.02
CA ALA A 151 16.74 -15.57 -0.32
C ALA A 151 17.11 -15.52 -1.81
N GLN A 152 16.11 -15.45 -2.68
CA GLN A 152 16.30 -15.36 -4.15
C GLN A 152 16.35 -13.92 -4.66
N GLY A 153 16.15 -12.92 -3.81
CA GLY A 153 16.14 -11.50 -4.19
C GLY A 153 15.04 -11.14 -5.17
N LEU A 154 13.89 -11.83 -5.10
CA LEU A 154 12.76 -11.60 -6.01
C LEU A 154 12.10 -10.24 -5.75
N LYS A 155 11.74 -9.56 -6.82
CA LYS A 155 11.13 -8.21 -6.76
C LYS A 155 9.60 -8.26 -6.68
N VAL A 156 9.08 -8.88 -5.65
CA VAL A 156 7.63 -8.92 -5.36
C VAL A 156 7.20 -7.66 -4.61
N MET A 157 7.82 -7.46 -3.46
CA MET A 157 7.70 -6.30 -2.59
C MET A 157 9.11 -5.95 -2.09
N ASP A 158 9.28 -4.80 -1.46
CA ASP A 158 10.58 -4.49 -0.88
C ASP A 158 10.92 -5.42 0.31
N SER A 159 12.21 -5.49 0.65
CA SER A 159 12.71 -6.39 1.71
C SER A 159 12.11 -6.09 3.08
N THR A 160 11.83 -4.83 3.39
CA THR A 160 11.21 -4.41 4.66
C THR A 160 9.79 -4.95 4.75
N ALA A 161 9.00 -4.81 3.68
CA ALA A 161 7.64 -5.36 3.60
C ALA A 161 7.65 -6.90 3.72
N SER A 162 8.59 -7.57 3.00
CA SER A 162 8.72 -9.02 3.04
C SER A 162 9.07 -9.53 4.44
N THR A 163 10.02 -8.88 5.13
CA THR A 163 10.41 -9.25 6.50
C THR A 163 9.26 -9.02 7.48
N LEU A 164 8.60 -7.87 7.40
CA LEU A 164 7.47 -7.56 8.28
C LEU A 164 6.31 -8.56 8.11
N SER A 165 6.01 -8.95 6.87
CA SER A 165 4.97 -9.95 6.58
C SER A 165 5.39 -11.38 6.98
N MET A 166 6.69 -11.67 7.04
CA MET A 166 7.20 -12.97 7.51
C MET A 166 7.09 -13.11 9.03
N ASP A 167 7.25 -12.01 9.76
CA ASP A 167 7.31 -11.99 11.22
C ASP A 167 5.92 -11.88 11.89
N ASN A 168 4.87 -11.51 11.11
CA ASN A 168 3.51 -11.28 11.58
C ASN A 168 2.46 -12.00 10.75
#